data_a46aaf973c5738d4ac122e611c0a6912
#
_entry.id   a46aaf973c5738d4ac122e611c0a6912
#
_cell.length_a   1.000
_cell.length_b   1.000
_cell.length_c   1.000
_cell.angle_alpha   90.00
_cell.angle_beta   90.00
_cell.angle_gamma   90.00
#
_symmetry.space_group_name_H-M   'P 1'
#
loop_
_entity.id
_entity.type
_entity.pdbx_description
1 polymer ?
#
loop_
_entity_poly.entity_id
_entity_poly.type
_entity_poly.pdbx_seq_one_letter_code
_entity_poly.pdbx_strand_id
1 'polypeptide(L)'
;MKQHTICPLNDILPETGVCALIDGKQIAIFRTKKNDLFAIDNYDPFSQANVLSRGLIGGTTIVNEAGMDEEVLYVASPIYKQRFNLATGQCLDDVDVTLAAYQVMLNKDTVMLQGV
;
A
#
# COMPACT_ATOMS: atom_id res chain seq x y z
N MET A 1 13.58 -5.33 15.29
CA MET A 1 12.31 -4.79 14.77
C MET A 1 11.16 -5.74 15.09
N LYS A 2 10.05 -5.17 15.51
CA LYS A 2 8.86 -5.98 15.75
C LYS A 2 8.25 -6.48 14.46
N GLN A 3 7.84 -7.74 14.48
CA GLN A 3 7.04 -8.32 13.42
C GLN A 3 5.63 -8.54 13.94
N HIS A 4 4.64 -8.23 13.11
CA HIS A 4 3.23 -8.41 13.46
C HIS A 4 2.60 -9.42 12.54
N THR A 5 1.99 -10.46 13.10
CA THR A 5 1.21 -11.43 12.33
C THR A 5 -0.14 -10.82 12.02
N ILE A 6 -0.53 -10.80 10.75
CA ILE A 6 -1.74 -10.13 10.31
C ILE A 6 -2.85 -11.13 10.01
N CYS A 7 -2.68 -11.95 8.97
CA CYS A 7 -3.72 -12.86 8.53
C CYS A 7 -3.15 -13.89 7.54
N PRO A 8 -3.88 -14.97 7.26
CA PRO A 8 -3.52 -15.84 6.14
C PRO A 8 -3.60 -15.08 4.82
N LEU A 9 -2.71 -15.42 3.88
CA LEU A 9 -2.69 -14.77 2.57
C LEU A 9 -4.05 -14.84 1.87
N ASN A 10 -4.76 -15.95 2.02
CA ASN A 10 -6.05 -16.14 1.36
C ASN A 10 -7.16 -15.25 1.91
N ASP A 11 -6.93 -14.57 3.03
CA ASP A 11 -7.88 -13.57 3.54
C ASP A 11 -7.82 -12.26 2.76
N ILE A 12 -6.80 -12.08 1.92
CA ILE A 12 -6.68 -10.92 1.04
C ILE A 12 -6.89 -11.40 -0.39
N LEU A 13 -7.99 -11.00 -1.01
CA LEU A 13 -8.23 -11.34 -2.41
C LEU A 13 -7.23 -10.64 -3.32
N PRO A 14 -6.82 -11.27 -4.44
CA PRO A 14 -5.94 -10.60 -5.40
C PRO A 14 -6.57 -9.29 -5.89
N GLU A 15 -5.71 -8.28 -6.09
CA GLU A 15 -6.07 -6.93 -6.53
C GLU A 15 -6.94 -6.16 -5.53
N THR A 16 -6.88 -6.54 -4.26
CA THR A 16 -7.61 -5.83 -3.21
C THR A 16 -6.70 -5.47 -2.04
N GLY A 17 -7.23 -4.63 -1.16
CA GLY A 17 -6.58 -4.25 0.09
C GLY A 17 -7.42 -4.63 1.29
N VAL A 18 -6.75 -4.79 2.42
CA VAL A 18 -7.38 -4.95 3.73
C VAL A 18 -6.76 -3.95 4.69
N CYS A 19 -7.49 -3.61 5.74
CA CYS A 19 -6.98 -2.72 6.78
C CYS A 19 -6.59 -3.53 8.01
N ALA A 20 -5.37 -3.31 8.50
CA ALA A 20 -4.89 -3.85 9.75
C ALA A 20 -4.77 -2.72 10.77
N LEU A 21 -5.15 -2.98 12.02
CA LEU A 21 -4.99 -2.04 13.12
C LEU A 21 -3.85 -2.52 14.00
N ILE A 22 -2.77 -1.75 14.06
CA ILE A 22 -1.57 -2.10 14.83
C ILE A 22 -1.21 -0.91 15.71
N ASP A 23 -1.28 -1.11 17.02
CA ASP A 23 -0.95 -0.09 18.02
C ASP A 23 -1.69 1.23 17.77
N GLY A 24 -2.97 1.13 17.40
CA GLY A 24 -3.81 2.29 17.13
C GLY A 24 -3.65 2.88 15.72
N LYS A 25 -2.76 2.33 14.91
CA LYS A 25 -2.50 2.84 13.56
C LYS A 25 -3.14 1.93 12.52
N GLN A 26 -3.85 2.52 11.57
CA GLN A 26 -4.45 1.77 10.47
C GLN A 26 -3.49 1.67 9.30
N ILE A 27 -3.23 0.44 8.86
CA ILE A 27 -2.31 0.16 7.77
C ILE A 27 -3.07 -0.61 6.69
N ALA A 28 -2.97 -0.14 5.45
CA ALA A 28 -3.57 -0.80 4.30
C ALA A 28 -2.57 -1.80 3.72
N ILE A 29 -3.00 -3.05 3.56
CA ILE A 29 -2.18 -4.12 3.00
C ILE A 29 -2.83 -4.56 1.70
N PHE A 30 -2.05 -4.56 0.61
CA PHE A 30 -2.55 -4.85 -0.73
C PHE A 30 -1.90 -6.11 -1.28
N ARG A 31 -2.71 -6.91 -1.97
CA ARG A 31 -2.25 -8.08 -2.71
C ARG A 31 -2.47 -7.82 -4.19
N THR A 32 -1.40 -7.85 -4.96
CA THR A 32 -1.49 -7.62 -6.40
C THR A 32 -1.92 -8.87 -7.15
N LYS A 33 -2.18 -8.73 -8.43
CA LYS A 33 -2.55 -9.85 -9.30
C LYS A 33 -1.47 -10.93 -9.33
N LYS A 34 -0.20 -10.53 -9.20
CA LYS A 34 0.95 -11.46 -9.19
C LYS A 34 1.30 -11.95 -7.79
N ASN A 35 0.46 -11.69 -6.80
CA ASN A 35 0.68 -12.04 -5.39
C ASN A 35 1.80 -11.29 -4.70
N ASP A 36 2.22 -10.15 -5.23
CA ASP A 36 3.10 -9.24 -4.49
C ASP A 36 2.29 -8.52 -3.42
N LEU A 37 2.92 -8.29 -2.27
CA LEU A 37 2.28 -7.67 -1.12
C LEU A 37 2.94 -6.33 -0.82
N PHE A 38 2.10 -5.33 -0.53
CA PHE A 38 2.56 -4.00 -0.16
C PHE A 38 1.74 -3.49 1.01
N ALA A 39 2.34 -2.63 1.82
CA ALA A 39 1.65 -2.00 2.95
C ALA A 39 2.02 -0.53 3.05
N ILE A 40 1.02 0.31 3.14
CA ILE A 40 1.17 1.75 3.37
C ILE A 40 0.15 2.20 4.40
N ASP A 41 0.30 3.42 4.91
CA ASP A 41 -0.72 3.99 5.78
C ASP A 41 -2.08 3.96 5.08
N ASN A 42 -3.13 3.65 5.83
CA ASN A 42 -4.49 3.62 5.31
C ASN A 42 -5.11 5.03 5.21
N TYR A 43 -4.48 6.01 5.82
CA TYR A 43 -5.00 7.38 5.88
C TYR A 43 -4.72 8.12 4.57
N ASP A 44 -5.79 8.62 3.94
CA ASP A 44 -5.71 9.50 2.78
C ASP A 44 -5.69 10.95 3.27
N PRO A 45 -4.55 11.67 3.17
CA PRO A 45 -4.47 13.04 3.68
C PRO A 45 -5.30 14.05 2.90
N PHE A 46 -5.65 13.75 1.66
CA PHE A 46 -6.48 14.65 0.84
C PHE A 46 -7.94 14.63 1.28
N SER A 47 -8.48 13.45 1.57
CA SER A 47 -9.86 13.31 2.04
C SER A 47 -9.97 13.29 3.56
N GLN A 48 -8.83 13.18 4.26
CA GLN A 48 -8.76 13.06 5.72
C GLN A 48 -9.57 11.86 6.23
N ALA A 49 -9.46 10.73 5.54
CA ALA A 49 -10.18 9.51 5.88
C ALA A 49 -9.30 8.28 5.72
N ASN A 50 -9.56 7.26 6.52
CA ASN A 50 -8.85 5.99 6.49
C ASN A 50 -9.49 5.06 5.46
N VAL A 51 -9.22 5.29 4.18
CA VAL A 51 -9.95 4.65 3.07
C VAL A 51 -9.08 3.99 2.02
N LEU A 52 -7.74 4.09 2.10
CA LEU A 52 -6.89 3.61 1.02
C LEU A 52 -7.00 2.11 0.79
N SER A 53 -7.28 1.32 1.83
CA SER A 53 -7.49 -0.13 1.66
C SER A 53 -8.68 -0.46 0.76
N ARG A 54 -9.58 0.50 0.52
CA ARG A 54 -10.74 0.35 -0.37
C ARG A 54 -10.48 0.93 -1.76
N GLY A 55 -9.27 1.43 -2.01
CA GLY A 55 -8.94 2.03 -3.30
C GLY A 55 -8.71 0.99 -4.38
N LEU A 56 -8.52 1.48 -5.60
CA LEU A 56 -8.27 0.64 -6.77
C LEU A 56 -6.77 0.54 -7.04
N ILE A 57 -6.29 -0.69 -7.18
CA ILE A 57 -4.91 -0.95 -7.57
C ILE A 57 -4.78 -0.79 -9.08
N GLY A 58 -3.73 -0.10 -9.51
CA GLY A 58 -3.43 0.05 -10.92
C GLY A 58 -1.93 0.14 -11.15
N GLY A 59 -1.53 0.24 -12.40
CA GLY A 59 -0.13 0.38 -12.79
C GLY A 59 0.04 1.53 -13.76
N THR A 60 1.19 2.19 -13.68
CA THR A 60 1.54 3.28 -14.59
C THR A 60 3.06 3.32 -14.74
N THR A 61 3.51 4.09 -15.74
CA THR A 61 4.94 4.33 -15.98
C THR A 61 5.27 5.74 -15.55
N ILE A 62 6.33 5.89 -14.76
CA ILE A 62 6.86 7.19 -14.35
C ILE A 62 8.30 7.34 -14.85
N VAL A 63 8.79 8.57 -14.88
CA VAL A 63 10.21 8.83 -15.12
C VAL A 63 10.87 8.99 -13.76
N ASN A 64 11.84 8.11 -13.44
CA ASN A 64 12.52 8.12 -12.15
C ASN A 64 13.63 9.17 -12.11
N GLU A 65 14.34 9.27 -10.98
CA GLU A 65 15.40 10.25 -10.76
C GLU A 65 16.58 10.07 -11.74
N ALA A 66 16.77 8.86 -12.26
CA ALA A 66 17.81 8.60 -13.26
C ALA A 66 17.37 8.98 -14.67
N GLY A 67 16.16 9.52 -14.86
CA GLY A 67 15.62 9.90 -16.16
C GLY A 67 15.14 8.72 -16.99
N MET A 68 14.93 7.56 -16.36
CA MET A 68 14.51 6.34 -17.04
C MET A 68 13.05 6.01 -16.70
N ASP A 69 12.38 5.37 -17.65
CA ASP A 69 11.01 4.89 -17.43
C ASP A 69 11.00 3.76 -16.41
N GLU A 70 10.07 3.86 -15.46
CA GLU A 70 9.89 2.85 -14.42
C GLU A 70 8.41 2.55 -14.28
N GLU A 71 8.07 1.26 -14.30
CA GLU A 71 6.70 0.84 -14.03
C GLU A 71 6.47 0.78 -12.52
N VAL A 72 5.39 1.40 -12.05
CA VAL A 72 5.02 1.39 -10.65
C VAL A 72 3.58 0.93 -10.48
N LEU A 73 3.33 0.25 -9.37
CA LEU A 73 1.98 -0.09 -8.94
C LEU A 73 1.50 0.96 -7.95
N TYR A 74 0.24 1.33 -8.05
CA TYR A 74 -0.35 2.33 -7.17
C TYR A 74 -1.71 1.90 -6.66
N VAL A 75 -2.18 2.57 -5.62
CA VAL A 75 -3.58 2.55 -5.23
C VAL A 75 -4.14 3.95 -5.43
N ALA A 76 -5.33 4.03 -6.05
CA ALA A 76 -6.06 5.28 -6.20
C ALA A 76 -7.09 5.40 -5.08
N SER A 77 -7.08 6.53 -4.38
CA SER A 77 -8.06 6.79 -3.33
C SER A 77 -9.47 6.70 -3.88
N PRO A 78 -10.41 6.06 -3.16
CA PRO A 78 -11.78 5.97 -3.64
C PRO A 78 -12.52 7.30 -3.60
N ILE A 79 -12.02 8.31 -2.88
CA ILE A 79 -12.70 9.60 -2.70
C ILE A 79 -12.24 10.60 -3.75
N TYR A 80 -10.96 11.03 -3.69
CA TYR A 80 -10.45 12.06 -4.62
C TYR A 80 -9.53 11.49 -5.71
N LYS A 81 -9.33 10.19 -5.71
CA LYS A 81 -8.59 9.46 -6.76
C LYS A 81 -7.11 9.80 -6.89
N GLN A 82 -6.50 10.46 -5.90
CA GLN A 82 -5.06 10.59 -5.87
C GLN A 82 -4.42 9.21 -5.78
N ARG A 83 -3.29 9.05 -6.50
CA ARG A 83 -2.60 7.76 -6.60
C ARG A 83 -1.38 7.77 -5.71
N PHE A 84 -1.19 6.66 -4.99
CA PHE A 84 -0.04 6.47 -4.11
C PHE A 84 0.75 5.25 -4.55
N ASN A 85 2.07 5.42 -4.71
CA ASN A 85 2.97 4.32 -5.05
C ASN A 85 2.95 3.28 -3.93
N LEU A 86 2.61 2.03 -4.25
CA LEU A 86 2.48 0.98 -3.24
C LEU A 86 3.82 0.59 -2.62
N ALA A 87 4.91 0.74 -3.34
CA ALA A 87 6.23 0.38 -2.83
C ALA A 87 6.83 1.45 -1.92
N THR A 88 6.56 2.72 -2.18
CA THR A 88 7.20 3.84 -1.49
C THR A 88 6.26 4.69 -0.65
N GLY A 89 4.95 4.64 -0.92
CA GLY A 89 3.97 5.50 -0.27
C GLY A 89 3.88 6.89 -0.87
N GLN A 90 4.73 7.23 -1.84
CA GLN A 90 4.71 8.56 -2.42
C GLN A 90 3.49 8.79 -3.30
N CYS A 91 2.85 9.95 -3.14
CA CYS A 91 1.76 10.34 -4.02
C CYS A 91 2.29 10.64 -5.41
N LEU A 92 1.70 10.02 -6.44
CA LEU A 92 2.10 10.25 -7.83
C LEU A 92 1.55 11.56 -8.37
N ASP A 93 0.55 12.13 -7.71
CA ASP A 93 -0.13 13.35 -8.14
C ASP A 93 0.27 14.58 -7.32
N ASP A 94 1.10 14.41 -6.28
CA ASP A 94 1.63 15.50 -5.45
C ASP A 94 2.95 15.05 -4.83
N VAL A 95 4.06 15.57 -5.31
CA VAL A 95 5.41 15.15 -4.88
C VAL A 95 5.71 15.49 -3.43
N ASP A 96 4.96 16.42 -2.83
CA ASP A 96 5.17 16.83 -1.45
C ASP A 96 4.47 15.92 -0.45
N VAL A 97 3.68 14.95 -0.92
CA VAL A 97 2.91 14.05 -0.06
C VAL A 97 3.47 12.63 -0.18
N THR A 98 3.89 12.07 0.95
CA THR A 98 4.38 10.70 1.03
C THR A 98 3.82 10.04 2.28
N LEU A 99 3.20 8.88 2.09
CA LEU A 99 2.72 8.05 3.20
C LEU A 99 3.83 7.12 3.66
N ALA A 100 3.76 6.67 4.92
CA ALA A 100 4.68 5.64 5.39
C ALA A 100 4.40 4.33 4.66
N ALA A 101 5.46 3.66 4.22
CA ALA A 101 5.40 2.34 3.63
C ALA A 101 6.08 1.35 4.56
N TYR A 102 5.53 0.13 4.62
CA TYR A 102 5.99 -0.91 5.55
C TYR A 102 6.38 -2.15 4.78
N GLN A 103 7.30 -2.91 5.34
CA GLN A 103 7.73 -4.16 4.73
C GLN A 103 6.72 -5.26 5.05
N VAL A 104 6.28 -5.98 4.01
CA VAL A 104 5.38 -7.12 4.14
C VAL A 104 6.15 -8.38 3.81
N MET A 105 5.91 -9.42 4.59
CA MET A 105 6.55 -10.72 4.38
C MET A 105 5.52 -11.83 4.45
N LEU A 106 5.81 -12.94 3.75
CA LEU A 106 5.05 -14.18 3.91
C LEU A 106 5.87 -15.18 4.70
N ASN A 107 5.25 -15.75 5.73
CA ASN A 107 5.82 -16.85 6.49
C ASN A 107 4.81 -18.00 6.44
N LYS A 108 5.07 -18.99 5.58
CA LYS A 108 4.18 -20.15 5.38
C LYS A 108 2.72 -19.72 5.13
N ASP A 109 2.52 -18.86 4.15
CA ASP A 109 1.20 -18.35 3.76
C ASP A 109 0.54 -17.42 4.79
N THR A 110 1.28 -16.96 5.79
CA THR A 110 0.82 -15.98 6.75
C THR A 110 1.45 -14.62 6.43
N VAL A 111 0.59 -13.60 6.32
CA VAL A 111 1.04 -12.23 6.04
C VAL A 111 1.54 -11.60 7.33
N MET A 112 2.74 -11.04 7.28
CA MET A 112 3.38 -10.39 8.42
C MET A 112 3.87 -9.00 8.04
N LEU A 113 3.78 -8.06 8.97
CA LEU A 113 4.28 -6.69 8.80
C LEU A 113 5.49 -6.46 9.68
N GLN A 114 6.42 -5.66 9.17
CA GLN A 114 7.63 -5.25 9.88
C GLN A 114 7.79 -3.73 9.81
N GLY A 115 8.32 -3.15 10.87
CA GLY A 115 8.66 -1.73 10.87
C GLY A 115 7.52 -0.79 11.29
N VAL A 116 6.53 -1.34 11.94
CA VAL A 116 5.40 -0.54 12.44
C VAL A 116 5.66 -0.09 13.87
#